data_d82f68e52da3da18bea4fc13c1391293
#
_entry.id   d82f68e52da3da18bea4fc13c1391293
#
_cell.length_a   1.000
_cell.length_b   1.000
_cell.length_c   1.000
_cell.angle_alpha   90.00
_cell.angle_beta   90.00
_cell.angle_gamma   90.00
#
_symmetry.space_group_name_H-M   'P 1'
#
loop_
_entity.id
_entity.type
_entity.pdbx_description
1 polymer ?
#
loop_
_entity_poly.entity_id
_entity_poly.type
_entity_poly.pdbx_seq_one_letter_code
_entity_poly.pdbx_strand_id
1 'polypeptide(L)' 'MAYAFTNSKGVTYYLHTRRTPAASGKERVLYFFSKEIKEGAMDAVPEAYNVVEMKTGLPVLKKKV' A
#
# COMPACT_ATOMS: atom_id res chain seq x y z
N MET A 1 -4.80 -13.43 4.54
CA MET A 1 -3.45 -13.32 3.98
C MET A 1 -3.25 -11.92 3.41
N ALA A 2 -2.07 -11.39 3.48
CA ALA A 2 -1.80 -10.05 2.96
C ALA A 2 -1.43 -10.10 1.48
N TYR A 3 -1.85 -9.07 0.72
CA TYR A 3 -1.42 -8.93 -0.65
C TYR A 3 0.09 -8.74 -0.70
N ALA A 4 0.77 -9.54 -1.48
CA ALA A 4 2.21 -9.50 -1.60
C ALA A 4 2.63 -8.99 -2.98
N PHE A 5 3.60 -8.10 -3.02
CA PHE A 5 4.17 -7.59 -4.25
C PHE A 5 5.68 -7.78 -4.21
N THR A 6 6.22 -8.47 -5.21
CA THR A 6 7.66 -8.66 -5.33
C THR A 6 8.19 -7.70 -6.39
N ASN A 7 9.12 -6.84 -5.99
CA ASN A 7 9.69 -5.86 -6.90
C ASN A 7 10.77 -6.47 -7.81
N SER A 8 11.33 -5.65 -8.69
CA SER A 8 12.35 -6.08 -9.64
C SER A 8 13.66 -6.54 -8.96
N LYS A 9 13.87 -6.16 -7.72
CA LYS A 9 15.04 -6.55 -6.94
C LYS A 9 14.84 -7.84 -6.16
N GLY A 10 13.66 -8.46 -6.28
CA GLY A 10 13.33 -9.68 -5.58
C GLY A 10 12.90 -9.50 -4.13
N VAL A 11 12.59 -8.28 -3.73
CA VAL A 11 12.11 -7.98 -2.39
C VAL A 11 10.59 -8.01 -2.36
N THR A 12 10.03 -8.73 -1.40
CA THR A 12 8.57 -8.83 -1.25
C THR A 12 8.06 -7.84 -0.23
N TYR A 13 7.01 -7.12 -0.63
CA TYR A 13 6.32 -6.16 0.23
C TYR A 13 4.87 -6.57 0.39
N TYR A 14 4.28 -6.18 1.52
CA TYR A 14 2.89 -6.46 1.83
C TYR A 14 2.11 -5.15 1.92
N LEU A 15 0.93 -5.14 1.32
CA LEU A 15 0.08 -3.95 1.30
C LEU A 15 -0.61 -3.76 2.64
N HIS A 16 -0.59 -2.53 3.11
CA HIS A 16 -1.24 -2.14 4.36
C HIS A 16 -2.11 -0.90 4.14
N THR A 17 -3.09 -0.74 5.00
CA THR A 17 -3.91 0.47 5.02
C THR A 17 -3.87 1.08 6.41
N ARG A 18 -3.95 2.40 6.47
CA ARG A 18 -3.97 3.13 7.72
C ARG A 18 -4.98 4.27 7.62
N ARG A 19 -5.83 4.37 8.65
CA ARG A 19 -6.77 5.49 8.75
C ARG A 19 -6.20 6.54 9.67
N THR A 20 -6.19 7.77 9.20
CA THR A 20 -5.71 8.91 9.99
C THR A 20 -6.81 9.94 10.07
N PRO A 21 -7.16 10.42 11.28
CA PRO A 21 -8.12 11.52 11.39
C PRO A 21 -7.50 12.79 10.85
N ALA A 22 -8.27 13.49 10.00
CA ALA A 22 -7.83 14.77 9.47
C ALA A 22 -8.37 15.91 10.35
N ALA A 23 -7.68 17.05 10.35
CA ALA A 23 -8.06 18.22 11.14
C ALA A 23 -9.47 18.73 10.80
N SER A 24 -9.95 18.46 9.59
CA SER A 24 -11.28 18.87 9.15
C SER A 24 -12.39 17.88 9.55
N GLY A 25 -12.06 16.85 10.33
CA GLY A 25 -13.02 15.85 10.75
C GLY A 25 -13.27 14.72 9.75
N LYS A 26 -12.61 14.74 8.61
CA LYS A 26 -12.70 13.67 7.62
C LYS A 26 -11.55 12.68 7.82
N GLU A 27 -11.86 11.39 7.76
CA GLU A 27 -10.83 10.38 7.83
C GLU A 27 -10.05 10.30 6.52
N ARG A 28 -8.73 10.17 6.64
CA ARG A 28 -7.88 9.89 5.50
C ARG A 28 -7.46 8.43 5.53
N VAL A 29 -7.57 7.79 4.38
CA VAL A 29 -7.09 6.42 4.23
C VAL A 29 -5.78 6.46 3.47
N LEU A 30 -4.73 5.93 4.09
CA LEU A 30 -3.41 5.86 3.49
C LEU A 30 -3.07 4.41 3.20
N TYR A 31 -2.37 4.19 2.11
CA TYR A 31 -1.89 2.87 1.72
C TYR A 31 -0.38 2.87 1.69
N PHE A 32 0.22 1.81 2.19
CA PHE A 32 1.67 1.68 2.17
C PHE A 32 2.08 0.22 2.08
N PHE A 33 3.30 0.00 1.66
CA PHE A 33 3.88 -1.33 1.60
C PHE A 33 4.96 -1.49 2.65
N SER A 34 5.03 -2.68 3.24
CA SER A 34 6.04 -3.00 4.24
C SER A 34 6.59 -4.40 3.97
N LYS A 35 7.83 -4.62 4.33
CA LYS A 35 8.46 -5.93 4.21
C LYS A 35 7.90 -6.94 5.19
N GLU A 36 7.16 -6.48 6.19
CA GLU A 36 6.57 -7.31 7.22
C GLU A 36 5.07 -7.17 7.23
N ILE A 37 4.38 -8.22 7.64
CA ILE A 37 2.93 -8.17 7.83
C ILE A 37 2.66 -7.53 9.18
N LYS A 38 2.02 -6.36 9.17
CA LYS A 38 1.69 -5.59 10.34
C LYS A 38 0.18 -5.44 10.46
N GLU A 39 -0.24 -4.78 11.54
CA GLU A 39 -1.64 -4.41 11.70
C GLU A 39 -2.08 -3.53 10.53
N GLY A 40 -3.24 -3.83 9.97
CA GLY A 40 -3.76 -3.11 8.82
C GLY A 40 -3.44 -3.74 7.48
N ALA A 41 -2.86 -4.95 7.47
CA ALA A 41 -2.56 -5.66 6.21
C ALA A 41 -3.83 -5.91 5.40
N MET A 42 -3.73 -5.69 4.08
CA MET A 42 -4.85 -5.88 3.15
C MET A 42 -4.62 -7.11 2.29
N ASP A 43 -5.73 -7.75 1.90
CA ASP A 43 -5.66 -8.95 1.06
C ASP A 43 -5.55 -8.64 -0.42
N ALA A 44 -5.94 -7.44 -0.84
CA ALA A 44 -5.97 -7.08 -2.25
C ALA A 44 -5.80 -5.58 -2.44
N VAL A 45 -5.37 -5.22 -3.66
CA VAL A 45 -5.26 -3.81 -4.06
C VAL A 45 -6.67 -3.25 -4.31
N PRO A 46 -6.98 -2.05 -3.79
CA PRO A 46 -8.26 -1.40 -4.09
C PRO A 46 -8.43 -1.17 -5.59
N GLU A 47 -9.67 -1.30 -6.07
CA GLU A 47 -9.97 -1.15 -7.50
C GLU A 47 -9.57 0.19 -8.08
N ALA A 48 -9.61 1.24 -7.26
CA ALA A 48 -9.29 2.59 -7.70
C ALA A 48 -7.79 2.88 -7.79
N TYR A 49 -6.95 1.90 -7.46
CA TYR A 49 -5.50 2.10 -7.38
C TYR A 49 -4.73 1.08 -8.20
N ASN A 50 -3.54 1.51 -8.64
CA ASN A 50 -2.58 0.62 -9.29
C ASN A 50 -1.31 0.56 -8.46
N VAL A 51 -0.62 -0.57 -8.52
CA VAL A 51 0.69 -0.71 -7.87
C VAL A 51 1.76 -0.24 -8.86
N VAL A 52 2.59 0.70 -8.42
CA VAL A 52 3.69 1.24 -9.22
C VAL A 52 4.98 1.07 -8.44
N GLU A 53 6.00 0.55 -9.09
CA GLU A 53 7.31 0.42 -8.48
C GLU A 53 8.12 1.70 -8.72
N MET A 54 8.67 2.27 -7.64
CA MET A 54 9.54 3.44 -7.74
C MET A 54 10.95 3.03 -8.17
N LYS A 55 11.77 4.01 -8.55
CA LYS A 55 13.16 3.77 -8.94
C LYS A 55 13.97 3.07 -7.84
N THR A 56 13.61 3.32 -6.59
CA THR A 56 14.27 2.68 -5.45
C THR A 56 13.84 1.25 -5.23
N GLY A 57 12.82 0.79 -5.95
CA GLY A 57 12.26 -0.54 -5.78
C GLY A 57 11.10 -0.60 -4.80
N LEU A 58 10.72 0.52 -4.20
CA LEU A 58 9.60 0.56 -3.27
C LEU A 58 8.28 0.65 -4.03
N PRO A 59 7.35 -0.30 -3.82
CA PRO A 59 6.04 -0.21 -4.45
C PRO A 59 5.16 0.82 -3.73
N VAL A 60 4.34 1.51 -4.51
CA VAL A 60 3.37 2.46 -3.99
C VAL A 60 2.06 2.30 -4.73
N LEU A 61 0.96 2.69 -4.10
CA LEU A 61 -0.33 2.73 -4.77
C LEU A 61 -0.54 4.08 -5.40
N LYS A 62 -0.95 4.07 -6.65
CA LYS A 62 -1.26 5.27 -7.39
C LYS A 62 -2.71 5.21 -7.84
N LYS A 63 -3.44 6.29 -7.64
CA LYS A 63 -4.83 6.35 -8.02
C LYS A 63 -5.00 6.25 -9.53
N LYS A 64 -5.93 5.43 -9.98
CA LYS A 64 -6.29 5.36 -11.39
C LYS A 64 -6.99 6.67 -11.79
N VAL A 65 -6.59 7.19 -12.91
CA VAL A 65 -7.20 8.41 -13.45
C VAL A 65 -8.34 8.03 -14.37
#